data_2339cd13615b526f0d1304f5515471e4
#
_entry.id   2339cd13615b526f0d1304f5515471e4
#
_cell.length_a   1.000
_cell.length_b   1.000
_cell.length_c   1.000
_cell.angle_alpha   90.00
_cell.angle_beta   90.00
_cell.angle_gamma   90.00
#
_symmetry.space_group_name_H-M   'P 1'
#
loop_
_entity.id
_entity.type
_entity.pdbx_description
1 polymer ?
#
loop_
_entity_poly.entity_id
_entity_poly.type
_entity_poly.pdbx_seq_one_letter_code
_entity_poly.pdbx_strand_id
1 'polypeptide(L)'
;VVEATGSLTSVDLGEAIAMDESGIQLIINNSPTLFPLGTSTIIWTAIDNNGNSAFATQQVDVVDTTPPTISSIPDIIVEAVVPFENIVELQQPMAGDILGVVSITNDAPEFFPIGETVVTWTATDIGGNTANIEQKIIVFDTTFPILEIPEDIVIETTSLDQNEVNL
;
A
#
# COMPACT_ATOMS: atom_id res chain seq x y z
N VAL A 1 -12.34 -7.28 -21.96
CA VAL A 1 -11.65 -7.08 -20.69
C VAL A 1 -12.25 -8.02 -19.68
N VAL A 2 -11.43 -8.73 -18.93
CA VAL A 2 -11.82 -9.72 -17.92
C VAL A 2 -11.01 -9.48 -16.66
N GLU A 3 -11.66 -9.54 -15.50
CA GLU A 3 -10.98 -9.43 -14.19
C GLU A 3 -10.14 -10.68 -13.91
N ALA A 4 -8.95 -10.49 -13.37
CA ALA A 4 -8.04 -11.58 -12.99
C ALA A 4 -8.63 -12.40 -11.84
N THR A 5 -8.57 -13.73 -11.94
CA THR A 5 -8.99 -14.66 -10.89
C THR A 5 -7.82 -15.36 -10.21
N GLY A 6 -6.60 -14.97 -10.57
CA GLY A 6 -5.33 -15.48 -10.10
C GLY A 6 -4.24 -15.19 -11.13
N SER A 7 -3.04 -15.76 -10.95
CA SER A 7 -1.92 -15.60 -11.89
C SER A 7 -2.25 -16.02 -13.33
N LEU A 8 -3.25 -16.87 -13.48
CA LEU A 8 -3.83 -17.29 -14.76
C LEU A 8 -5.36 -17.30 -14.64
N THR A 9 -6.04 -16.80 -15.69
CA THR A 9 -7.50 -16.61 -15.71
C THR A 9 -8.13 -17.38 -16.85
N SER A 10 -9.23 -18.07 -16.60
CA SER A 10 -10.03 -18.71 -17.65
C SER A 10 -10.91 -17.67 -18.32
N VAL A 11 -10.91 -17.64 -19.66
CA VAL A 11 -11.70 -16.68 -20.44
C VAL A 11 -12.52 -17.44 -21.50
N ASP A 12 -13.82 -17.14 -21.55
CA ASP A 12 -14.68 -17.60 -22.63
C ASP A 12 -14.49 -16.65 -23.82
N LEU A 13 -13.99 -17.19 -24.93
CA LEU A 13 -13.75 -16.43 -26.16
C LEU A 13 -14.99 -16.25 -27.02
N GLY A 14 -16.08 -16.95 -26.69
CA GLY A 14 -17.26 -17.05 -27.53
C GLY A 14 -17.03 -17.94 -28.78
N GLU A 15 -17.96 -17.85 -29.75
CA GLU A 15 -17.92 -18.63 -30.98
C GLU A 15 -17.66 -17.74 -32.18
N ALA A 16 -16.71 -18.13 -33.03
CA ALA A 16 -16.45 -17.48 -34.31
C ALA A 16 -17.37 -18.05 -35.39
N ILE A 17 -17.87 -17.18 -36.27
CA ILE A 17 -18.69 -17.54 -37.42
C ILE A 17 -17.93 -17.18 -38.68
N ALA A 18 -17.91 -18.11 -39.66
CA ALA A 18 -17.37 -17.88 -41.00
C ALA A 18 -18.37 -18.34 -42.06
N MET A 19 -18.33 -17.74 -43.25
CA MET A 19 -19.17 -18.08 -44.36
C MET A 19 -18.32 -18.16 -45.61
N ASP A 20 -18.59 -19.14 -46.46
CA ASP A 20 -17.97 -19.35 -47.76
C ASP A 20 -18.94 -20.09 -48.71
N GLU A 21 -18.84 -19.87 -50.05
CA GLU A 21 -19.70 -20.50 -51.05
C GLU A 21 -19.55 -22.03 -51.10
N SER A 22 -18.33 -22.54 -50.83
CA SER A 22 -18.02 -23.97 -50.73
C SER A 22 -18.38 -24.58 -49.36
N GLY A 23 -18.78 -23.75 -48.39
CA GLY A 23 -19.03 -24.11 -47.00
C GLY A 23 -17.76 -24.15 -46.16
N ILE A 24 -17.91 -24.08 -44.84
CA ILE A 24 -16.81 -24.07 -43.90
C ILE A 24 -16.54 -25.49 -43.36
N GLN A 25 -15.29 -25.93 -43.47
CA GLN A 25 -14.83 -27.23 -42.96
C GLN A 25 -14.49 -27.17 -41.48
N LEU A 26 -13.78 -26.10 -41.06
CA LEU A 26 -13.25 -26.00 -39.71
C LEU A 26 -13.03 -24.55 -39.30
N ILE A 27 -13.32 -24.24 -38.01
CA ILE A 27 -12.91 -23.01 -37.34
C ILE A 27 -12.10 -23.40 -36.12
N ILE A 28 -10.89 -22.88 -36.00
CA ILE A 28 -9.99 -23.10 -34.84
C ILE A 28 -9.39 -21.80 -34.40
N ASN A 29 -8.82 -21.80 -33.19
CA ASN A 29 -8.00 -20.71 -32.71
C ASN A 29 -6.74 -21.23 -31.98
N ASN A 30 -5.80 -20.33 -31.72
CA ASN A 30 -4.54 -20.62 -31.04
C ASN A 30 -4.57 -20.23 -29.54
N SER A 31 -5.75 -20.10 -28.94
CA SER A 31 -5.85 -19.63 -27.53
C SER A 31 -5.18 -20.61 -26.57
N PRO A 32 -4.54 -20.10 -25.52
CA PRO A 32 -4.16 -20.91 -24.37
C PRO A 32 -5.42 -21.31 -23.59
N THR A 33 -5.31 -22.33 -22.75
CA THR A 33 -6.40 -22.75 -21.84
C THR A 33 -6.67 -21.69 -20.75
N LEU A 34 -5.61 -20.98 -20.33
CA LEU A 34 -5.64 -19.96 -19.30
C LEU A 34 -4.80 -18.75 -19.76
N PHE A 35 -5.25 -17.55 -19.42
CA PHE A 35 -4.65 -16.28 -19.84
C PHE A 35 -3.90 -15.63 -18.68
N PRO A 36 -2.65 -15.15 -18.90
CA PRO A 36 -1.93 -14.34 -17.93
C PRO A 36 -2.52 -12.92 -17.86
N LEU A 37 -2.14 -12.18 -16.81
CA LEU A 37 -2.42 -10.74 -16.72
C LEU A 37 -1.86 -10.01 -17.95
N GLY A 38 -2.61 -9.02 -18.44
CA GLY A 38 -2.27 -8.23 -19.62
C GLY A 38 -3.01 -8.67 -20.87
N THR A 39 -2.53 -8.21 -22.04
CA THR A 39 -3.16 -8.41 -23.35
C THR A 39 -2.63 -9.65 -24.05
N SER A 40 -3.53 -10.53 -24.46
CA SER A 40 -3.24 -11.69 -25.31
C SER A 40 -3.94 -11.53 -26.65
N THR A 41 -3.24 -11.83 -27.76
CA THR A 41 -3.83 -11.82 -29.12
C THR A 41 -4.09 -13.24 -29.58
N ILE A 42 -5.35 -13.54 -29.87
CA ILE A 42 -5.83 -14.80 -30.36
C ILE A 42 -6.01 -14.71 -31.87
N ILE A 43 -5.52 -15.69 -32.58
CA ILE A 43 -5.72 -15.83 -34.05
C ILE A 43 -6.76 -16.91 -34.28
N TRP A 44 -7.88 -16.52 -34.89
CA TRP A 44 -8.91 -17.40 -35.38
C TRP A 44 -8.59 -17.76 -36.84
N THR A 45 -8.76 -19.02 -37.19
CA THR A 45 -8.55 -19.54 -38.56
C THR A 45 -9.81 -20.28 -38.98
N ALA A 46 -10.40 -19.85 -40.10
CA ALA A 46 -11.45 -20.57 -40.77
C ALA A 46 -10.88 -21.25 -42.01
N ILE A 47 -11.25 -22.51 -42.24
CA ILE A 47 -10.84 -23.31 -43.43
C ILE A 47 -12.11 -23.74 -44.15
N ASP A 48 -12.18 -23.48 -45.47
CA ASP A 48 -13.29 -23.92 -46.32
C ASP A 48 -13.13 -25.39 -46.76
N ASN A 49 -14.14 -25.92 -47.47
CA ASN A 49 -14.11 -27.28 -47.96
C ASN A 49 -13.10 -27.52 -49.12
N ASN A 50 -12.53 -26.46 -49.68
CA ASN A 50 -11.48 -26.50 -50.72
C ASN A 50 -10.07 -26.34 -50.14
N GLY A 51 -9.94 -26.09 -48.81
CA GLY A 51 -8.66 -25.95 -48.14
C GLY A 51 -8.13 -24.50 -48.10
N ASN A 52 -8.90 -23.49 -48.54
CA ASN A 52 -8.50 -22.08 -48.39
C ASN A 52 -8.72 -21.63 -46.95
N SER A 53 -7.88 -20.72 -46.47
CA SER A 53 -7.89 -20.25 -45.09
C SER A 53 -8.09 -18.74 -44.97
N ALA A 54 -8.90 -18.31 -44.03
CA ALA A 54 -9.06 -16.92 -43.61
C ALA A 54 -8.69 -16.78 -42.14
N PHE A 55 -8.16 -15.60 -41.78
CA PHE A 55 -7.68 -15.30 -40.43
C PHE A 55 -8.34 -14.04 -39.85
N ALA A 56 -8.62 -14.07 -38.58
CA ALA A 56 -9.06 -12.91 -37.80
C ALA A 56 -8.35 -12.88 -36.44
N THR A 57 -8.23 -11.71 -35.85
CA THR A 57 -7.62 -11.57 -34.53
C THR A 57 -8.64 -11.09 -33.51
N GLN A 58 -8.56 -11.64 -32.31
CA GLN A 58 -9.31 -11.21 -31.11
C GLN A 58 -8.31 -10.87 -30.00
N GLN A 59 -8.51 -9.74 -29.33
CA GLN A 59 -7.74 -9.38 -28.16
C GLN A 59 -8.50 -9.78 -26.89
N VAL A 60 -7.75 -10.34 -25.95
CA VAL A 60 -8.20 -10.67 -24.59
C VAL A 60 -7.33 -9.85 -23.64
N ASP A 61 -7.95 -8.95 -22.87
CA ASP A 61 -7.29 -8.16 -21.85
C ASP A 61 -7.72 -8.70 -20.48
N VAL A 62 -6.78 -9.28 -19.74
CA VAL A 62 -6.95 -9.67 -18.34
C VAL A 62 -6.34 -8.57 -17.48
N VAL A 63 -7.16 -7.97 -16.63
CA VAL A 63 -6.79 -6.85 -15.75
C VAL A 63 -7.04 -7.23 -14.31
N ASP A 64 -6.34 -6.58 -13.42
CA ASP A 64 -6.60 -6.59 -11.98
C ASP A 64 -7.03 -5.18 -11.57
N THR A 65 -8.26 -5.06 -11.12
CA THR A 65 -8.83 -3.79 -10.63
C THR A 65 -9.23 -3.88 -9.16
N THR A 66 -8.96 -5.02 -8.51
CA THR A 66 -9.33 -5.29 -7.13
C THR A 66 -8.22 -4.81 -6.19
N PRO A 67 -8.47 -3.83 -5.32
CA PRO A 67 -7.46 -3.39 -4.35
C PRO A 67 -7.09 -4.49 -3.35
N PRO A 68 -5.85 -4.48 -2.83
CA PRO A 68 -5.43 -5.41 -1.79
C PRO A 68 -6.21 -5.16 -0.49
N THR A 69 -6.32 -6.21 0.32
CA THR A 69 -6.79 -6.09 1.69
C THR A 69 -5.61 -5.74 2.59
N ILE A 70 -5.83 -4.87 3.59
CA ILE A 70 -4.82 -4.51 4.60
C ILE A 70 -5.42 -4.71 5.99
N SER A 71 -4.68 -5.39 6.89
CA SER A 71 -5.16 -5.69 8.24
C SER A 71 -5.10 -4.45 9.14
N SER A 72 -6.04 -4.36 10.08
CA SER A 72 -5.98 -3.34 11.13
C SER A 72 -4.70 -3.49 11.96
N ILE A 73 -4.15 -2.37 12.40
CA ILE A 73 -2.97 -2.28 13.25
C ILE A 73 -3.33 -1.46 14.51
N PRO A 74 -2.86 -1.84 15.70
CA PRO A 74 -3.15 -1.09 16.92
C PRO A 74 -2.43 0.26 16.93
N ASP A 75 -3.04 1.24 17.59
CA ASP A 75 -2.39 2.51 17.89
C ASP A 75 -1.20 2.30 18.85
N ILE A 76 -0.21 3.18 18.76
CA ILE A 76 0.98 3.16 19.62
C ILE A 76 0.92 4.34 20.57
N ILE A 77 1.12 4.06 21.86
CA ILE A 77 1.16 5.07 22.93
C ILE A 77 2.49 4.94 23.63
N VAL A 78 3.30 6.00 23.64
CA VAL A 78 4.64 6.00 24.25
C VAL A 78 4.90 7.26 25.07
N GLU A 79 5.72 7.12 26.12
CA GLU A 79 6.25 8.25 26.90
C GLU A 79 7.32 8.98 26.11
N ALA A 80 7.31 10.31 26.13
CA ALA A 80 8.31 11.15 25.50
C ALA A 80 9.67 10.98 26.17
N VAL A 81 10.71 10.86 25.37
CA VAL A 81 12.10 10.87 25.85
C VAL A 81 12.70 12.26 25.65
N VAL A 82 12.29 12.96 24.60
CA VAL A 82 12.71 14.32 24.25
C VAL A 82 11.52 15.11 23.71
N PRO A 83 11.54 16.45 23.74
CA PRO A 83 10.37 17.25 23.36
C PRO A 83 9.90 17.09 21.92
N PHE A 84 10.82 16.86 20.96
CA PHE A 84 10.51 16.94 19.51
C PHE A 84 11.02 15.79 18.66
N GLU A 85 11.93 14.95 19.17
CA GLU A 85 12.67 13.95 18.36
C GLU A 85 12.49 12.55 18.94
N ASN A 86 11.23 12.16 19.25
CA ASN A 86 10.96 10.82 19.74
C ASN A 86 10.97 9.84 18.57
N ILE A 87 11.74 8.75 18.69
CA ILE A 87 11.78 7.66 17.75
C ILE A 87 10.77 6.61 18.19
N VAL A 88 9.84 6.25 17.29
CA VAL A 88 8.86 5.18 17.51
C VAL A 88 9.06 4.10 16.46
N GLU A 89 9.27 2.87 16.90
CA GLU A 89 9.38 1.73 16.01
C GLU A 89 8.00 1.28 15.54
N LEU A 90 7.76 1.35 14.24
CA LEU A 90 6.51 0.97 13.62
C LEU A 90 6.57 -0.47 13.12
N GLN A 91 5.52 -1.24 13.39
CA GLN A 91 5.35 -2.58 12.84
C GLN A 91 4.47 -2.50 11.61
N GLN A 92 4.92 -3.10 10.52
CA GLN A 92 4.19 -3.16 9.26
C GLN A 92 2.92 -4.01 9.41
N PRO A 93 1.74 -3.52 8.92
CA PRO A 93 0.53 -4.33 8.85
C PRO A 93 0.68 -5.48 7.86
N MET A 94 -0.17 -6.49 7.98
CA MET A 94 -0.27 -7.53 6.96
C MET A 94 -1.19 -7.05 5.84
N ALA A 95 -0.84 -7.38 4.61
CA ALA A 95 -1.69 -7.14 3.45
C ALA A 95 -1.73 -8.37 2.54
N GLY A 96 -2.81 -8.52 1.77
CA GLY A 96 -3.00 -9.63 0.87
C GLY A 96 -3.87 -9.28 -0.32
N ASP A 97 -3.56 -9.88 -1.45
CA ASP A 97 -4.30 -9.78 -2.69
C ASP A 97 -4.22 -11.10 -3.48
N ILE A 98 -5.14 -11.34 -4.44
CA ILE A 98 -5.20 -12.56 -5.24
C ILE A 98 -3.99 -12.74 -6.16
N LEU A 99 -3.42 -11.64 -6.65
CA LEU A 99 -2.21 -11.63 -7.47
C LEU A 99 -0.96 -11.33 -6.65
N GLY A 100 -1.14 -10.88 -5.42
CA GLY A 100 -0.08 -10.58 -4.47
C GLY A 100 0.18 -9.08 -4.30
N VAL A 101 0.74 -8.75 -3.15
CA VAL A 101 1.12 -7.39 -2.75
C VAL A 101 2.59 -7.16 -3.09
N VAL A 102 2.89 -6.07 -3.80
CA VAL A 102 4.27 -5.72 -4.20
C VAL A 102 4.95 -4.78 -3.20
N SER A 103 4.18 -3.96 -2.47
CA SER A 103 4.75 -3.06 -1.48
C SER A 103 3.75 -2.71 -0.38
N ILE A 104 4.28 -2.45 0.81
CA ILE A 104 3.59 -1.78 1.90
C ILE A 104 4.51 -0.66 2.37
N THR A 105 4.02 0.57 2.32
CA THR A 105 4.75 1.79 2.68
C THR A 105 3.96 2.58 3.71
N ASN A 106 4.60 3.56 4.34
CA ASN A 106 3.93 4.52 5.21
C ASN A 106 4.52 5.93 5.02
N ASP A 107 3.81 6.93 5.54
CA ASP A 107 4.17 8.34 5.52
C ASP A 107 4.69 8.85 6.87
N ALA A 108 5.14 7.95 7.75
CA ALA A 108 5.63 8.30 9.07
C ALA A 108 6.80 9.29 9.01
N PRO A 109 6.83 10.31 9.87
CA PRO A 109 7.99 11.18 10.01
C PRO A 109 9.15 10.42 10.66
N GLU A 110 10.37 10.91 10.48
CA GLU A 110 11.57 10.36 11.14
C GLU A 110 11.48 10.47 12.67
N PHE A 111 10.87 11.55 13.16
CA PHE A 111 10.68 11.84 14.59
C PHE A 111 9.23 12.21 14.87
N PHE A 112 8.73 11.78 16.02
CA PHE A 112 7.37 12.05 16.48
C PHE A 112 7.37 13.14 17.56
N PRO A 113 6.66 14.26 17.36
CA PRO A 113 6.50 15.27 18.43
C PRO A 113 5.57 14.76 19.53
N ILE A 114 5.61 15.42 20.70
CA ILE A 114 4.58 15.20 21.73
C ILE A 114 3.21 15.55 21.16
N GLY A 115 2.24 14.65 21.36
CA GLY A 115 0.89 14.74 20.83
C GLY A 115 0.50 13.55 19.96
N GLU A 116 -0.53 13.71 19.13
CA GLU A 116 -1.03 12.69 18.22
C GLU A 116 -0.46 12.93 16.80
N THR A 117 0.11 11.88 16.22
CA THR A 117 0.49 11.81 14.79
C THR A 117 -0.27 10.67 14.14
N VAL A 118 -0.93 10.92 13.02
CA VAL A 118 -1.58 9.87 12.21
C VAL A 118 -0.61 9.43 11.13
N VAL A 119 -0.35 8.15 11.07
CA VAL A 119 0.48 7.50 10.04
C VAL A 119 -0.42 6.71 9.11
N THR A 120 -0.31 6.98 7.81
CA THR A 120 -1.04 6.27 6.76
C THR A 120 -0.17 5.15 6.19
N TRP A 121 -0.64 3.92 6.29
CA TRP A 121 -0.05 2.77 5.62
C TRP A 121 -0.74 2.55 4.29
N THR A 122 0.04 2.32 3.23
CA THR A 122 -0.44 2.06 1.88
C THR A 122 0.09 0.71 1.39
N ALA A 123 -0.81 -0.21 1.08
CA ALA A 123 -0.49 -1.45 0.38
C ALA A 123 -0.76 -1.27 -1.11
N THR A 124 0.14 -1.77 -1.96
CA THR A 124 0.00 -1.77 -3.43
C THR A 124 0.16 -3.19 -3.95
N ASP A 125 -0.75 -3.63 -4.83
CA ASP A 125 -0.71 -4.94 -5.47
C ASP A 125 0.06 -4.94 -6.81
N ILE A 126 0.07 -6.09 -7.49
CA ILE A 126 0.70 -6.27 -8.80
C ILE A 126 -0.04 -5.50 -9.90
N GLY A 127 -1.36 -5.31 -9.79
CA GLY A 127 -2.20 -4.53 -10.71
C GLY A 127 -1.97 -3.02 -10.59
N GLY A 128 -1.33 -2.56 -9.51
CA GLY A 128 -1.14 -1.16 -9.17
C GLY A 128 -2.31 -0.56 -8.38
N ASN A 129 -3.26 -1.38 -7.91
CA ASN A 129 -4.33 -0.92 -7.03
C ASN A 129 -3.80 -0.73 -5.61
N THR A 130 -4.41 0.16 -4.84
CA THR A 130 -3.95 0.50 -3.49
C THR A 130 -5.07 0.42 -2.46
N ALA A 131 -4.67 0.07 -1.23
CA ALA A 131 -5.51 0.18 -0.04
C ALA A 131 -4.74 0.86 1.08
N ASN A 132 -5.45 1.65 1.90
CA ASN A 132 -4.86 2.44 2.97
C ASN A 132 -5.50 2.11 4.31
N ILE A 133 -4.71 2.26 5.38
CA ILE A 133 -5.19 2.24 6.76
C ILE A 133 -4.40 3.27 7.58
N GLU A 134 -5.05 3.82 8.59
CA GLU A 134 -4.44 4.78 9.50
C GLU A 134 -4.06 4.11 10.81
N GLN A 135 -2.93 4.55 11.38
CA GLN A 135 -2.43 4.21 12.71
C GLN A 135 -2.14 5.49 13.48
N LYS A 136 -2.63 5.60 14.69
CA LYS A 136 -2.32 6.74 15.57
C LYS A 136 -1.10 6.43 16.42
N ILE A 137 -0.18 7.40 16.45
CA ILE A 137 0.99 7.39 17.31
C ILE A 137 0.80 8.54 18.32
N ILE A 138 0.71 8.20 19.59
CA ILE A 138 0.50 9.16 20.67
C ILE A 138 1.75 9.19 21.54
N VAL A 139 2.46 10.30 21.49
CA VAL A 139 3.60 10.58 22.36
C VAL A 139 3.12 11.52 23.46
N PHE A 140 3.24 11.12 24.71
CA PHE A 140 2.83 11.92 25.87
C PHE A 140 3.98 12.13 26.84
N ASP A 141 3.93 13.17 27.66
CA ASP A 141 4.92 13.48 28.70
C ASP A 141 4.21 13.53 30.05
N THR A 142 4.57 12.61 30.94
CA THR A 142 4.11 12.58 32.35
C THR A 142 5.21 12.90 33.34
N THR A 143 6.42 13.22 32.84
CA THR A 143 7.55 13.52 33.72
C THR A 143 7.45 14.93 34.30
N PHE A 144 7.67 15.04 35.58
CA PHE A 144 7.69 16.35 36.25
C PHE A 144 9.00 17.08 35.96
N PRO A 145 8.98 18.41 35.79
CA PRO A 145 10.21 19.19 35.66
C PRO A 145 11.05 19.13 36.95
N ILE A 146 12.36 19.10 36.80
CA ILE A 146 13.31 19.21 37.89
C ILE A 146 13.62 20.70 38.08
N LEU A 147 13.42 21.19 39.33
CA LEU A 147 13.80 22.55 39.69
C LEU A 147 15.04 22.51 40.60
N GLU A 148 16.11 23.06 40.09
CA GLU A 148 17.31 23.30 40.88
C GLU A 148 17.30 24.75 41.39
N ILE A 149 17.44 24.92 42.70
CA ILE A 149 17.50 26.25 43.29
C ILE A 149 18.97 26.58 43.61
N PRO A 150 19.35 27.86 43.62
CA PRO A 150 20.67 28.30 44.08
C PRO A 150 20.88 27.91 45.55
N GLU A 151 22.15 27.78 45.95
CA GLU A 151 22.51 27.56 47.33
C GLU A 151 22.03 28.71 48.24
N ASP A 152 21.75 28.38 49.50
CA ASP A 152 21.34 29.36 50.50
C ASP A 152 22.42 30.46 50.67
N ILE A 153 21.98 31.72 50.63
CA ILE A 153 22.85 32.86 50.83
C ILE A 153 22.87 33.26 52.28
N VAL A 154 24.00 33.08 52.91
CA VAL A 154 24.23 33.53 54.30
C VAL A 154 25.15 34.76 54.25
N ILE A 155 24.64 35.90 54.75
CA ILE A 155 25.40 37.14 54.83
C ILE A 155 25.62 37.53 56.24
N GLU A 156 26.88 37.67 56.64
CA GLU A 156 27.22 38.30 57.93
C GLU A 156 27.00 39.81 57.88
N THR A 157 26.34 40.37 58.87
CA THR A 157 26.14 41.80 58.97
C THR A 157 27.46 42.47 59.33
N THR A 158 27.99 43.29 58.43
CA THR A 158 29.24 44.05 58.62
C THR A 158 29.02 45.46 59.21
N SER A 159 27.76 45.97 59.18
CA SER A 159 27.38 47.22 59.78
C SER A 159 25.89 47.25 60.15
N LEU A 160 25.48 48.14 61.01
CA LEU A 160 24.08 48.37 61.41
C LEU A 160 23.23 49.06 60.33
N ASP A 161 23.85 49.53 59.24
CA ASP A 161 23.18 50.23 58.18
C ASP A 161 23.31 49.44 56.85
N GLN A 162 22.20 48.84 56.38
CA GLN A 162 21.86 48.31 55.07
C GLN A 162 22.82 47.24 54.47
N ASN A 163 22.41 45.98 54.53
CA ASN A 163 22.96 44.90 53.66
C ASN A 163 22.08 44.75 52.42
N GLU A 164 22.57 45.12 51.25
CA GLU A 164 21.89 44.83 50.00
C GLU A 164 22.21 43.40 49.54
N VAL A 165 21.16 42.62 49.23
CA VAL A 165 21.25 41.32 48.60
C VAL A 165 20.83 41.47 47.14
N ASN A 166 21.77 41.35 46.22
CA ASN A 166 21.47 41.22 44.78
C ASN A 166 21.15 39.75 44.47
N LEU A 167 19.89 39.49 44.09
CA LEU A 167 19.37 38.18 43.65
C LEU A 167 19.62 38.00 42.16
#